data_57a7a6d98a136d5196f0270f291795a0
#
_entry.id   57a7a6d98a136d5196f0270f291795a0
#
_cell.length_a   1.000
_cell.length_b   1.000
_cell.length_c   1.000
_cell.angle_alpha   90.00
_cell.angle_beta   90.00
_cell.angle_gamma   90.00
#
_symmetry.space_group_name_H-M   'P 1'
#
loop_
_entity.id
_entity.type
_entity.pdbx_description
1 polymer ?
#
loop_
_entity_poly.entity_id
_entity_poly.type
_entity_poly.pdbx_seq_one_letter_code
_entity_poly.pdbx_strand_id
1 'polypeptide(L)'
;MQHDQKKMESYYRARANEYDNIYLKPERQKDLDKIRVWVTDKFARYKVLEIACGTGYWTQIMASVADRILAIDSSEEVLAIAKERVSSESVAFEVGDAYNLKSTGNLFNASFSGFWISHVLREDRRDFLKGLATELNDGAKIVFLDNTYVHGSSTPISDKDKEGNTYQTRLLNDGSKHKLLKNFPGESELLTCIEGLGCNPIFTQWEYYWAFEYESIKP
;
A
#
# COMPACT_ATOMS: atom_id res chain seq x y z
N MET A 1 -17.43 5.12 -6.21
CA MET A 1 -16.21 4.43 -6.69
C MET A 1 -15.38 5.26 -7.68
N GLN A 2 -15.74 5.41 -8.96
CA GLN A 2 -14.88 6.10 -9.97
C GLN A 2 -14.55 7.57 -9.67
N HIS A 3 -15.39 8.32 -8.98
CA HIS A 3 -15.18 9.76 -8.75
C HIS A 3 -14.12 10.03 -7.67
N ASP A 4 -14.12 9.27 -6.59
CA ASP A 4 -13.14 9.44 -5.50
C ASP A 4 -11.78 8.85 -5.88
N GLN A 5 -11.77 7.78 -6.66
CA GLN A 5 -10.55 7.23 -7.24
C GLN A 5 -9.85 8.23 -8.17
N LYS A 6 -10.59 8.87 -9.11
CA LYS A 6 -10.02 9.89 -10.00
C LYS A 6 -9.47 11.11 -9.25
N LYS A 7 -10.14 11.54 -8.17
CA LYS A 7 -9.63 12.63 -7.32
C LYS A 7 -8.35 12.24 -6.61
N MET A 8 -8.27 11.01 -6.13
CA MET A 8 -7.07 10.49 -5.47
C MET A 8 -5.91 10.38 -6.45
N GLU A 9 -6.12 9.84 -7.64
CA GLU A 9 -5.11 9.78 -8.71
C GLU A 9 -4.60 11.18 -9.08
N SER A 10 -5.51 12.16 -9.29
CA SER A 10 -5.14 13.55 -9.58
C SER A 10 -4.29 14.18 -8.46
N TYR A 11 -4.64 13.91 -7.20
CA TYR A 11 -3.88 14.37 -6.05
C TYR A 11 -2.47 13.77 -6.01
N TYR A 12 -2.35 12.44 -6.15
CA TYR A 12 -1.05 11.79 -6.08
C TYR A 12 -0.15 12.15 -7.26
N ARG A 13 -0.71 12.37 -8.44
CA ARG A 13 -0.01 12.94 -9.59
C ARG A 13 0.57 14.32 -9.28
N ALA A 14 -0.26 15.23 -8.78
CA ALA A 14 0.17 16.58 -8.42
C ALA A 14 1.22 16.59 -7.30
N ARG A 15 1.22 15.58 -6.44
CA ARG A 15 2.11 15.43 -5.28
C ARG A 15 3.37 14.63 -5.57
N ALA A 16 3.58 14.11 -6.77
CA ALA A 16 4.65 13.15 -7.05
C ALA A 16 6.03 13.58 -6.48
N ASN A 17 6.42 14.83 -6.68
CA ASN A 17 7.69 15.37 -6.17
C ASN A 17 7.73 15.60 -4.65
N GLU A 18 6.59 15.59 -3.96
CA GLU A 18 6.48 15.80 -2.52
C GLU A 18 6.12 14.53 -1.77
N TYR A 19 5.93 13.43 -2.52
CA TYR A 19 5.39 12.18 -1.98
C TYR A 19 6.21 11.67 -0.79
N ASP A 20 7.52 11.72 -0.89
CA ASP A 20 8.45 11.17 0.10
C ASP A 20 8.54 11.98 1.40
N ASN A 21 7.95 13.17 1.47
CA ASN A 21 7.87 13.95 2.70
C ASN A 21 7.19 13.18 3.84
N ILE A 22 6.35 12.17 3.52
CA ILE A 22 5.74 11.29 4.52
C ILE A 22 6.78 10.47 5.30
N TYR A 23 7.94 10.17 4.69
CA TYR A 23 9.03 9.41 5.29
C TYR A 23 10.03 10.28 6.05
N LEU A 24 9.91 11.62 5.99
CA LEU A 24 10.88 12.55 6.58
C LEU A 24 10.50 13.04 7.98
N LYS A 25 9.35 12.64 8.52
CA LYS A 25 8.90 13.05 9.86
C LYS A 25 9.87 12.56 10.93
N PRO A 26 10.49 13.45 11.72
CA PRO A 26 11.53 13.05 12.68
C PRO A 26 11.04 12.05 13.73
N GLU A 27 9.82 12.25 14.24
CA GLU A 27 9.22 11.40 15.27
C GLU A 27 8.97 9.96 14.80
N ARG A 28 8.94 9.73 13.49
CA ARG A 28 8.63 8.43 12.86
C ARG A 28 9.87 7.63 12.46
N GLN A 29 11.06 8.23 12.52
CA GLN A 29 12.29 7.59 12.00
C GLN A 29 12.61 6.27 12.69
N LYS A 30 12.44 6.21 14.01
CA LYS A 30 12.71 4.99 14.80
C LYS A 30 11.84 3.79 14.34
N ASP A 31 10.57 4.05 14.01
CA ASP A 31 9.69 3.01 13.49
C ASP A 31 10.06 2.66 12.05
N LEU A 32 10.34 3.66 11.21
CA LEU A 32 10.74 3.42 9.81
C LEU A 32 12.03 2.59 9.72
N ASP A 33 13.00 2.82 10.61
CA ASP A 33 14.24 2.00 10.65
C ASP A 33 13.93 0.54 10.93
N LYS A 34 13.06 0.26 11.92
CA LYS A 34 12.63 -1.12 12.24
C LYS A 34 11.86 -1.74 11.09
N ILE A 35 10.96 -0.96 10.44
CA ILE A 35 10.12 -1.46 9.34
C ILE A 35 10.97 -1.76 8.11
N ARG A 36 12.02 -0.97 7.80
CA ARG A 36 12.95 -1.27 6.70
C ARG A 36 13.61 -2.64 6.88
N VAL A 37 14.11 -2.92 8.08
CA VAL A 37 14.69 -4.23 8.41
C VAL A 37 13.63 -5.33 8.31
N TRP A 38 12.45 -5.10 8.89
CA TRP A 38 11.35 -6.04 8.87
C TRP A 38 10.90 -6.37 7.43
N VAL A 39 10.76 -5.38 6.54
CA VAL A 39 10.40 -5.60 5.14
C VAL A 39 11.49 -6.40 4.42
N THR A 40 12.77 -6.09 4.65
CA THR A 40 13.89 -6.85 4.08
C THR A 40 13.82 -8.33 4.46
N ASP A 41 13.58 -8.64 5.74
CA ASP A 41 13.47 -10.02 6.22
C ASP A 41 12.26 -10.76 5.63
N LYS A 42 11.13 -10.05 5.51
CA LYS A 42 9.86 -10.64 5.04
C LYS A 42 9.87 -11.03 3.57
N PHE A 43 10.61 -10.33 2.72
CA PHE A 43 10.57 -10.50 1.26
C PHE A 43 11.82 -11.12 0.64
N ALA A 44 12.77 -11.59 1.47
CA ALA A 44 13.96 -12.29 0.98
C ALA A 44 13.58 -13.53 0.13
N ARG A 45 14.06 -13.54 -1.14
CA ARG A 45 13.83 -14.61 -2.12
C ARG A 45 12.36 -14.81 -2.56
N TYR A 46 11.51 -13.82 -2.35
CA TYR A 46 10.14 -13.86 -2.88
C TYR A 46 10.06 -13.22 -4.28
N LYS A 47 9.10 -13.70 -5.07
CA LYS A 47 8.61 -13.02 -6.27
C LYS A 47 7.42 -12.18 -5.86
N VAL A 48 7.59 -10.87 -5.84
CA VAL A 48 6.65 -9.92 -5.21
C VAL A 48 5.84 -9.18 -6.27
N LEU A 49 4.51 -9.15 -6.10
CA LEU A 49 3.62 -8.20 -6.76
C LEU A 49 3.40 -7.02 -5.79
N GLU A 50 3.98 -5.86 -6.10
CA GLU A 50 3.80 -4.65 -5.31
C GLU A 50 2.67 -3.80 -5.87
N ILE A 51 1.67 -3.52 -5.05
CA ILE A 51 0.47 -2.75 -5.41
C ILE A 51 0.60 -1.33 -4.92
N ALA A 52 0.33 -0.34 -5.81
CA ALA A 52 0.43 1.09 -5.53
C ALA A 52 1.83 1.46 -4.97
N CYS A 53 2.86 1.11 -5.74
CA CYS A 53 4.27 1.24 -5.33
C CYS A 53 4.73 2.70 -5.13
N GLY A 54 3.96 3.66 -5.63
CA GLY A 54 4.29 5.07 -5.53
C GLY A 54 5.65 5.38 -6.16
N THR A 55 6.44 6.20 -5.49
CA THR A 55 7.79 6.61 -5.91
C THR A 55 8.86 5.52 -5.75
N GLY A 56 8.47 4.26 -5.46
CA GLY A 56 9.39 3.13 -5.34
C GLY A 56 10.19 3.08 -4.03
N TYR A 57 9.73 3.77 -2.99
CA TYR A 57 10.44 3.78 -1.70
C TYR A 57 10.59 2.37 -1.09
N TRP A 58 9.50 1.60 -1.02
CA TRP A 58 9.53 0.22 -0.52
C TRP A 58 10.07 -0.74 -1.55
N THR A 59 9.82 -0.49 -2.83
CA THR A 59 10.41 -1.24 -3.95
C THR A 59 11.93 -1.30 -3.84
N GLN A 60 12.58 -0.14 -3.59
CA GLN A 60 14.03 -0.05 -3.42
C GLN A 60 14.57 -0.95 -2.30
N ILE A 61 13.84 -1.01 -1.18
CA ILE A 61 14.22 -1.82 -0.03
C ILE A 61 14.09 -3.31 -0.37
N MET A 62 12.95 -3.73 -0.93
CA MET A 62 12.70 -5.11 -1.32
C MET A 62 13.60 -5.58 -2.46
N ALA A 63 14.00 -4.70 -3.38
CA ALA A 63 14.85 -5.03 -4.52
C ALA A 63 16.23 -5.57 -4.12
N SER A 64 16.68 -5.30 -2.89
CA SER A 64 17.95 -5.83 -2.37
C SER A 64 17.90 -7.30 -1.98
N VAL A 65 16.71 -7.88 -1.81
CA VAL A 65 16.53 -9.23 -1.25
C VAL A 65 15.52 -10.11 -1.99
N ALA A 66 14.58 -9.51 -2.73
CA ALA A 66 13.58 -10.24 -3.49
C ALA A 66 14.19 -10.83 -4.80
N ASP A 67 13.69 -11.99 -5.21
CA ASP A 67 14.11 -12.60 -6.48
C ASP A 67 13.58 -11.83 -7.68
N ARG A 68 12.37 -11.29 -7.56
CA ARG A 68 11.71 -10.49 -8.60
C ARG A 68 10.63 -9.60 -8.00
N ILE A 69 10.47 -8.41 -8.55
CA ILE A 69 9.38 -7.50 -8.21
C ILE A 69 8.68 -7.03 -9.50
N LEU A 70 7.35 -7.15 -9.53
CA LEU A 70 6.51 -6.36 -10.42
C LEU A 70 5.83 -5.31 -9.57
N ALA A 71 6.21 -4.05 -9.76
CA ALA A 71 5.66 -2.92 -9.02
C ALA A 71 4.70 -2.14 -9.91
N ILE A 72 3.45 -2.00 -9.47
CA ILE A 72 2.42 -1.29 -10.22
C ILE A 72 1.96 -0.03 -9.49
N ASP A 73 1.66 1.00 -10.27
CA ASP A 73 0.96 2.22 -9.82
C ASP A 73 0.10 2.76 -10.96
N SER A 74 -0.93 3.52 -10.64
CA SER A 74 -1.82 4.11 -11.65
C SER A 74 -1.24 5.37 -12.31
N SER A 75 -0.21 6.00 -11.72
CA SER A 75 0.40 7.25 -12.20
C SER A 75 1.74 7.01 -12.89
N GLU A 76 1.80 7.36 -14.18
CA GLU A 76 3.04 7.33 -14.95
C GLU A 76 4.09 8.29 -14.37
N GLU A 77 3.68 9.45 -13.86
CA GLU A 77 4.57 10.45 -13.27
C GLU A 77 5.27 9.93 -12.01
N VAL A 78 4.51 9.22 -11.17
CA VAL A 78 5.04 8.60 -9.95
C VAL A 78 5.97 7.44 -10.30
N LEU A 79 5.60 6.63 -11.30
CA LEU A 79 6.44 5.53 -11.80
C LEU A 79 7.74 6.01 -12.45
N ALA A 80 7.75 7.21 -13.08
CA ALA A 80 8.99 7.78 -13.59
C ALA A 80 10.02 8.00 -12.46
N ILE A 81 9.57 8.53 -11.32
CA ILE A 81 10.41 8.70 -10.13
C ILE A 81 10.87 7.34 -9.57
N ALA A 82 9.96 6.36 -9.54
CA ALA A 82 10.30 5.01 -9.08
C ALA A 82 11.39 4.36 -9.94
N LYS A 83 11.31 4.49 -11.26
CA LYS A 83 12.30 3.96 -12.22
C LYS A 83 13.67 4.64 -12.08
N GLU A 84 13.70 5.94 -11.78
CA GLU A 84 14.95 6.63 -11.48
C GLU A 84 15.57 6.20 -10.14
N ARG A 85 14.72 5.92 -9.15
CA ARG A 85 15.15 5.48 -7.80
C ARG A 85 15.71 4.07 -7.80
N VAL A 86 15.07 3.15 -8.53
CA VAL A 86 15.37 1.72 -8.46
C VAL A 86 15.92 1.25 -9.79
N SER A 87 17.25 1.13 -9.85
CA SER A 87 17.95 0.53 -10.98
C SER A 87 18.31 -0.93 -10.64
N SER A 88 17.42 -1.87 -10.96
CA SER A 88 17.62 -3.30 -10.71
C SER A 88 16.95 -4.12 -11.81
N GLU A 89 17.67 -5.10 -12.35
CA GLU A 89 17.14 -6.04 -13.37
C GLU A 89 16.04 -6.95 -12.82
N SER A 90 15.97 -7.12 -11.49
CA SER A 90 14.92 -7.91 -10.83
C SER A 90 13.60 -7.16 -10.67
N VAL A 91 13.55 -5.85 -11.02
CA VAL A 91 12.37 -4.99 -10.83
C VAL A 91 11.79 -4.55 -12.16
N ALA A 92 10.51 -4.79 -12.34
CA ALA A 92 9.72 -4.22 -13.45
C ALA A 92 8.67 -3.25 -12.89
N PHE A 93 8.50 -2.09 -13.56
CA PHE A 93 7.47 -1.11 -13.22
C PHE A 93 6.44 -1.04 -14.35
N GLU A 94 5.16 -1.19 -14.01
CA GLU A 94 4.05 -1.13 -14.95
C GLU A 94 2.94 -0.21 -14.46
N VAL A 95 2.29 0.50 -15.40
CA VAL A 95 1.05 1.22 -15.12
C VAL A 95 -0.06 0.20 -14.92
N GLY A 96 -0.72 0.24 -13.77
CA GLY A 96 -1.77 -0.71 -13.42
C GLY A 96 -2.78 -0.14 -12.44
N ASP A 97 -4.00 -0.64 -12.54
CA ASP A 97 -5.08 -0.35 -11.59
C ASP A 97 -5.13 -1.44 -10.52
N ALA A 98 -4.99 -1.04 -9.25
CA ALA A 98 -5.03 -1.95 -8.11
C ALA A 98 -6.34 -2.74 -7.98
N TYR A 99 -7.46 -2.19 -8.52
CA TYR A 99 -8.77 -2.86 -8.52
C TYR A 99 -9.01 -3.74 -9.75
N ASN A 100 -8.17 -3.61 -10.78
CA ASN A 100 -8.30 -4.37 -12.02
C ASN A 100 -6.92 -4.84 -12.48
N LEU A 101 -6.35 -5.74 -11.71
CA LEU A 101 -5.03 -6.31 -11.99
C LEU A 101 -5.06 -7.09 -13.30
N LYS A 102 -4.04 -6.88 -14.13
CA LYS A 102 -3.83 -7.74 -15.30
C LYS A 102 -3.35 -9.09 -14.83
N SER A 103 -3.80 -10.15 -15.52
CA SER A 103 -3.36 -11.50 -15.17
C SER A 103 -1.84 -11.62 -15.20
N THR A 104 -1.30 -12.02 -14.06
CA THR A 104 0.14 -12.25 -13.88
C THR A 104 0.55 -13.69 -14.18
N GLY A 105 -0.41 -14.56 -14.53
CA GLY A 105 -0.18 -15.99 -14.72
C GLY A 105 0.26 -16.72 -13.45
N ASN A 106 -0.09 -16.19 -12.28
CA ASN A 106 0.31 -16.73 -10.97
C ASN A 106 1.83 -16.85 -10.80
N LEU A 107 2.59 -15.86 -11.25
CA LEU A 107 4.05 -15.85 -11.16
C LEU A 107 4.57 -15.41 -9.78
N PHE A 108 3.70 -14.83 -8.94
CA PHE A 108 4.09 -14.22 -7.67
C PHE A 108 3.61 -15.04 -6.48
N ASN A 109 4.53 -15.25 -5.53
CA ASN A 109 4.27 -15.96 -4.27
C ASN A 109 4.24 -15.02 -3.06
N ALA A 110 4.32 -13.72 -3.31
CA ALA A 110 4.06 -12.68 -2.31
C ALA A 110 3.44 -11.45 -2.95
N SER A 111 2.72 -10.66 -2.13
CA SER A 111 2.30 -9.31 -2.48
C SER A 111 2.62 -8.35 -1.34
N PHE A 112 2.98 -7.12 -1.70
CA PHE A 112 3.18 -6.02 -0.78
C PHE A 112 2.38 -4.80 -1.20
N SER A 113 1.84 -4.07 -0.23
CA SER A 113 1.21 -2.80 -0.47
C SER A 113 1.44 -1.84 0.71
N GLY A 114 2.18 -0.77 0.47
CA GLY A 114 2.48 0.26 1.45
C GLY A 114 1.56 1.46 1.33
N PHE A 115 0.81 1.77 2.41
CA PHE A 115 -0.06 2.95 2.53
C PHE A 115 -1.24 3.03 1.55
N TRP A 116 -1.64 1.88 0.99
CA TRP A 116 -2.73 1.78 0.02
C TRP A 116 -4.06 1.33 0.63
N ILE A 117 -4.07 0.31 1.51
CA ILE A 117 -5.31 -0.30 2.02
C ILE A 117 -6.21 0.71 2.77
N SER A 118 -5.63 1.75 3.34
CA SER A 118 -6.36 2.88 3.94
C SER A 118 -7.08 3.76 2.93
N HIS A 119 -6.75 3.66 1.65
CA HIS A 119 -7.41 4.36 0.55
C HIS A 119 -8.44 3.50 -0.18
N VAL A 120 -8.70 2.29 0.33
CA VAL A 120 -9.77 1.41 -0.12
C VAL A 120 -11.00 1.64 0.76
N LEU A 121 -12.18 1.86 0.15
CA LEU A 121 -13.44 1.96 0.87
C LEU A 121 -13.67 0.69 1.71
N ARG A 122 -14.25 0.84 2.89
CA ARG A 122 -14.48 -0.28 3.82
C ARG A 122 -15.29 -1.39 3.16
N GLU A 123 -16.31 -1.02 2.42
CA GLU A 123 -17.19 -1.93 1.68
C GLU A 123 -16.50 -2.64 0.51
N ASP A 124 -15.47 -2.05 -0.10
CA ASP A 124 -14.78 -2.58 -1.28
C ASP A 124 -13.55 -3.44 -0.90
N ARG A 125 -13.08 -3.40 0.34
CA ARG A 125 -11.83 -4.09 0.75
C ARG A 125 -11.86 -5.58 0.48
N ARG A 126 -12.97 -6.23 0.80
CA ARG A 126 -13.08 -7.67 0.60
C ARG A 126 -12.99 -8.07 -0.87
N ASP A 127 -13.61 -7.30 -1.75
CA ASP A 127 -13.56 -7.57 -3.20
C ASP A 127 -12.17 -7.24 -3.78
N PHE A 128 -11.51 -6.18 -3.29
CA PHE A 128 -10.11 -5.91 -3.59
C PHE A 128 -9.20 -7.08 -3.19
N LEU A 129 -9.35 -7.63 -1.97
CA LEU A 129 -8.55 -8.77 -1.49
C LEU A 129 -8.80 -10.04 -2.30
N LYS A 130 -10.04 -10.30 -2.71
CA LYS A 130 -10.36 -11.43 -3.62
C LYS A 130 -9.67 -11.25 -4.98
N GLY A 131 -9.77 -10.07 -5.58
CA GLY A 131 -9.12 -9.75 -6.85
C GLY A 131 -7.61 -9.94 -6.76
N LEU A 132 -6.97 -9.47 -5.69
CA LEU A 132 -5.54 -9.67 -5.46
C LEU A 132 -5.19 -11.16 -5.35
N ALA A 133 -5.95 -11.95 -4.59
CA ALA A 133 -5.68 -13.38 -4.40
C ALA A 133 -5.74 -14.18 -5.71
N THR A 134 -6.57 -13.78 -6.69
CA THR A 134 -6.64 -14.46 -8.00
C THR A 134 -5.36 -14.32 -8.81
N GLU A 135 -4.57 -13.26 -8.60
CA GLU A 135 -3.35 -12.97 -9.34
C GLU A 135 -2.09 -13.55 -8.68
N LEU A 136 -2.23 -14.22 -7.55
CA LEU A 136 -1.12 -14.80 -6.80
C LEU A 136 -1.18 -16.33 -6.79
N ASN A 137 -0.07 -16.97 -6.42
CA ASN A 137 -0.05 -18.40 -6.11
C ASN A 137 -0.95 -18.68 -4.90
N ASP A 138 -1.49 -19.89 -4.83
CA ASP A 138 -2.13 -20.36 -3.60
C ASP A 138 -1.12 -20.39 -2.45
N GLY A 139 -1.53 -19.98 -1.26
CA GLY A 139 -0.64 -19.82 -0.11
C GLY A 139 0.36 -18.65 -0.23
N ALA A 140 0.16 -17.73 -1.19
CA ALA A 140 1.03 -16.57 -1.32
C ALA A 140 0.94 -15.66 -0.08
N LYS A 141 2.08 -15.15 0.35
CA LYS A 141 2.16 -14.17 1.44
C LYS A 141 1.64 -12.81 0.98
N ILE A 142 0.66 -12.28 1.67
CA ILE A 142 0.13 -10.93 1.43
C ILE A 142 0.47 -10.05 2.62
N VAL A 143 1.03 -8.87 2.37
CA VAL A 143 1.45 -7.91 3.39
C VAL A 143 0.93 -6.52 3.06
N PHE A 144 0.19 -5.95 4.01
CA PHE A 144 -0.16 -4.53 4.03
C PHE A 144 0.61 -3.82 5.13
N LEU A 145 1.15 -2.66 4.80
CA LEU A 145 1.80 -1.73 5.73
C LEU A 145 1.06 -0.40 5.65
N ASP A 146 0.60 0.14 6.78
CA ASP A 146 -0.08 1.43 6.77
C ASP A 146 0.12 2.20 8.09
N ASN A 147 -0.44 3.41 8.15
CA ASN A 147 -0.31 4.31 9.29
C ASN A 147 -1.30 3.96 10.41
N THR A 148 -0.84 4.01 11.64
CA THR A 148 -1.68 4.20 12.81
C THR A 148 -2.08 5.68 12.91
N TYR A 149 -3.33 5.97 13.30
CA TYR A 149 -3.73 7.34 13.61
C TYR A 149 -3.15 7.76 14.95
N VAL A 150 -2.24 8.74 14.92
CA VAL A 150 -1.63 9.32 16.13
C VAL A 150 -1.94 10.80 16.18
N HIS A 151 -2.68 11.21 17.21
CA HIS A 151 -3.02 12.62 17.41
C HIS A 151 -1.76 13.49 17.48
N GLY A 152 -1.76 14.62 16.80
CA GLY A 152 -0.59 15.52 16.71
C GLY A 152 0.45 15.16 15.65
N SER A 153 0.56 13.90 15.22
CA SER A 153 1.44 13.48 14.13
C SER A 153 0.68 13.19 12.82
N SER A 154 -0.53 12.62 12.92
CA SER A 154 -1.38 12.37 11.74
C SER A 154 -2.12 13.63 11.31
N THR A 155 -2.35 13.79 10.00
CA THR A 155 -3.31 14.78 9.50
C THR A 155 -4.67 14.52 10.13
N PRO A 156 -5.37 15.54 10.67
CA PRO A 156 -6.68 15.34 11.29
C PRO A 156 -7.70 14.73 10.32
N ILE A 157 -8.57 13.86 10.86
CA ILE A 157 -9.75 13.40 10.14
C ILE A 157 -10.69 14.62 10.00
N SER A 158 -11.03 14.96 8.75
CA SER A 158 -11.87 16.12 8.44
C SER A 158 -13.33 15.77 8.22
N ASP A 159 -13.64 14.50 7.95
CA ASP A 159 -14.99 14.04 7.68
C ASP A 159 -15.12 12.52 7.86
N LYS A 160 -16.37 12.04 8.01
CA LYS A 160 -16.73 10.63 8.09
C LYS A 160 -18.06 10.42 7.39
N ASP A 161 -18.16 9.42 6.51
CA ASP A 161 -19.42 9.06 5.87
C ASP A 161 -20.26 8.08 6.71
N LYS A 162 -21.44 7.74 6.19
CA LYS A 162 -22.39 6.83 6.87
C LYS A 162 -21.92 5.37 6.90
N GLU A 163 -21.05 4.96 5.97
CA GLU A 163 -20.41 3.67 5.92
C GLU A 163 -19.21 3.58 6.88
N GLY A 164 -18.83 4.70 7.50
CA GLY A 164 -17.74 4.80 8.45
C GLY A 164 -16.38 5.08 7.83
N ASN A 165 -16.32 5.33 6.52
CA ASN A 165 -15.09 5.77 5.88
C ASN A 165 -14.68 7.15 6.37
N THR A 166 -13.40 7.35 6.61
CA THR A 166 -12.84 8.61 7.09
C THR A 166 -12.07 9.33 5.99
N TYR A 167 -12.08 10.66 6.06
CA TYR A 167 -11.44 11.51 5.06
C TYR A 167 -10.51 12.50 5.74
N GLN A 168 -9.44 12.86 5.03
CA GLN A 168 -8.51 13.91 5.42
C GLN A 168 -8.50 15.01 4.37
N THR A 169 -8.48 16.28 4.79
CA THR A 169 -8.22 17.40 3.90
C THR A 169 -6.73 17.70 3.93
N ARG A 170 -6.07 17.57 2.78
CA ARG A 170 -4.63 17.81 2.62
C ARG A 170 -4.39 19.03 1.75
N LEU A 171 -3.34 19.77 2.11
CA LEU A 171 -2.87 20.95 1.40
C LEU A 171 -1.62 20.56 0.60
N LEU A 172 -1.55 20.96 -0.68
CA LEU A 172 -0.33 20.89 -1.48
C LEU A 172 0.45 22.20 -1.39
N ASN A 173 1.71 22.18 -1.82
CA ASN A 173 2.57 23.36 -1.79
C ASN A 173 2.05 24.53 -2.67
N ASP A 174 1.24 24.23 -3.69
CA ASP A 174 0.55 25.23 -4.51
C ASP A 174 -0.67 25.87 -3.82
N GLY A 175 -0.99 25.46 -2.58
CA GLY A 175 -2.12 25.95 -1.79
C GLY A 175 -3.45 25.24 -2.09
N SER A 176 -3.51 24.31 -3.01
CA SER A 176 -4.73 23.55 -3.32
C SER A 176 -5.11 22.60 -2.17
N LYS A 177 -6.44 22.45 -1.94
CA LYS A 177 -7.00 21.58 -0.89
C LYS A 177 -7.66 20.37 -1.53
N HIS A 178 -7.29 19.19 -1.03
CA HIS A 178 -7.81 17.91 -1.51
C HIS A 178 -8.40 17.10 -0.37
N LYS A 179 -9.68 16.72 -0.49
CA LYS A 179 -10.34 15.79 0.43
C LYS A 179 -10.08 14.37 -0.10
N LEU A 180 -9.41 13.56 0.71
CA LEU A 180 -8.97 12.21 0.36
C LEU A 180 -9.51 11.19 1.33
N LEU A 181 -9.93 10.04 0.81
CA LEU A 181 -10.22 8.86 1.60
C LEU A 181 -8.95 8.46 2.37
N LYS A 182 -9.06 8.33 3.68
CA LYS A 182 -8.00 7.80 4.54
C LYS A 182 -8.61 7.14 5.75
N ASN A 183 -8.74 5.83 5.67
CA ASN A 183 -9.19 4.97 6.75
C ASN A 183 -8.00 4.58 7.64
N PHE A 184 -8.30 4.12 8.84
CA PHE A 184 -7.32 3.59 9.79
C PHE A 184 -7.87 2.25 10.33
N PRO A 185 -7.84 1.18 9.53
CA PRO A 185 -8.37 -0.12 9.96
C PRO A 185 -7.55 -0.68 11.13
N GLY A 186 -8.26 -1.24 12.11
CA GLY A 186 -7.65 -2.00 13.18
C GLY A 186 -7.57 -3.50 12.85
N GLU A 187 -6.89 -4.25 13.71
CA GLU A 187 -6.68 -5.70 13.56
C GLU A 187 -7.99 -6.47 13.33
N SER A 188 -9.01 -6.26 14.17
CA SER A 188 -10.29 -6.98 14.07
C SER A 188 -11.01 -6.73 12.75
N GLU A 189 -10.92 -5.51 12.21
CA GLU A 189 -11.51 -5.16 10.92
C GLU A 189 -10.81 -5.87 9.77
N LEU A 190 -9.47 -5.94 9.80
CA LEU A 190 -8.67 -6.65 8.80
C LEU A 190 -8.89 -8.17 8.87
N LEU A 191 -8.97 -8.75 10.07
CA LEU A 191 -9.29 -10.17 10.27
C LEU A 191 -10.65 -10.51 9.62
N THR A 192 -11.67 -9.69 9.84
CA THR A 192 -12.98 -9.89 9.21
C THR A 192 -12.91 -9.80 7.68
N CYS A 193 -12.09 -8.90 7.13
CA CYS A 193 -11.94 -8.78 5.67
C CYS A 193 -11.36 -10.03 5.00
N ILE A 194 -10.50 -10.78 5.70
CA ILE A 194 -9.84 -11.98 5.15
C ILE A 194 -10.55 -13.31 5.47
N GLU A 195 -11.68 -13.30 6.19
CA GLU A 195 -12.43 -14.51 6.49
C GLU A 195 -12.74 -15.33 5.22
N GLY A 196 -12.23 -16.58 5.15
CA GLY A 196 -12.35 -17.44 3.97
C GLY A 196 -11.52 -17.03 2.76
N LEU A 197 -10.66 -16.00 2.89
CA LEU A 197 -9.72 -15.55 1.83
C LEU A 197 -8.26 -15.74 2.24
N GLY A 198 -8.00 -15.96 3.51
CA GLY A 198 -6.64 -16.11 4.02
C GLY A 198 -6.58 -16.89 5.33
N CYS A 199 -5.36 -17.33 5.65
CA CYS A 199 -5.03 -18.01 6.90
C CYS A 199 -3.74 -17.45 7.49
N ASN A 200 -3.42 -17.90 8.73
CA ASN A 200 -2.20 -17.50 9.44
C ASN A 200 -2.00 -15.98 9.56
N PRO A 201 -3.04 -15.19 9.95
CA PRO A 201 -2.91 -13.76 10.05
C PRO A 201 -1.98 -13.36 11.19
N ILE A 202 -1.12 -12.35 10.93
CA ILE A 202 -0.25 -11.72 11.93
C ILE A 202 -0.43 -10.21 11.82
N PHE A 203 -0.74 -9.56 12.94
CA PHE A 203 -0.81 -8.11 13.04
C PHE A 203 0.38 -7.61 13.87
N THR A 204 1.26 -6.80 13.24
CA THR A 204 2.41 -6.17 13.89
C THR A 204 2.14 -4.68 14.01
N GLN A 205 2.33 -4.13 15.21
CA GLN A 205 2.09 -2.71 15.47
C GLN A 205 3.33 -2.02 16.02
N TRP A 206 3.62 -0.83 15.48
CA TRP A 206 4.56 0.16 15.99
C TRP A 206 3.79 1.39 16.47
N GLU A 207 4.47 2.40 16.92
CA GLU A 207 3.83 3.62 17.42
C GLU A 207 3.04 4.36 16.33
N TYR A 208 3.63 4.47 15.11
CA TYR A 208 3.06 5.26 14.01
C TYR A 208 2.56 4.42 12.85
N TYR A 209 2.81 3.12 12.86
CA TYR A 209 2.51 2.21 11.75
C TYR A 209 2.00 0.88 12.25
N TRP A 210 1.40 0.14 11.35
CA TRP A 210 1.07 -1.27 11.53
C TRP A 210 1.35 -2.05 10.25
N ALA A 211 1.59 -3.33 10.36
CA ALA A 211 1.61 -4.26 9.26
C ALA A 211 0.65 -5.41 9.53
N PHE A 212 -0.01 -5.87 8.49
CA PHE A 212 -0.89 -7.03 8.51
C PHE A 212 -0.46 -8.00 7.43
N GLU A 213 -0.11 -9.20 7.82
CA GLU A 213 0.32 -10.25 6.92
C GLU A 213 -0.56 -11.50 7.07
N TYR A 214 -0.78 -12.21 5.96
CA TYR A 214 -1.49 -13.48 5.95
C TYR A 214 -1.12 -14.27 4.69
N GLU A 215 -1.48 -15.55 4.66
CA GLU A 215 -1.33 -16.42 3.49
C GLU A 215 -2.67 -16.47 2.74
N SER A 216 -2.65 -16.26 1.42
CA SER A 216 -3.86 -16.28 0.60
C SER A 216 -4.43 -17.68 0.47
N ILE A 217 -5.76 -17.79 0.50
CA ILE A 217 -6.51 -18.97 0.08
C ILE A 217 -7.17 -18.60 -1.23
N LYS A 218 -6.92 -19.37 -2.28
CA LYS A 218 -7.62 -19.15 -3.56
C LYS A 218 -9.11 -19.38 -3.40
N PRO A 219 -9.94 -18.44 -3.91
CA PRO A 219 -11.39 -18.59 -3.88
C PRO A 219 -11.88 -19.73 -4.76
#